data_99f01636a5a2b9472e1c552ef9f2effb
#
_entry.id   99f01636a5a2b9472e1c552ef9f2effb
#
_cell.length_a   1.000
_cell.length_b   1.000
_cell.length_c   1.000
_cell.angle_alpha   90.00
_cell.angle_beta   90.00
_cell.angle_gamma   90.00
#
_symmetry.space_group_name_H-M   'P 1'
#
loop_
_entity.id
_entity.type
_entity.pdbx_description
1 polymer ?
#
loop_
_entity_poly.entity_id
_entity_poly.type
_entity_poly.pdbx_seq_one_letter_code
_entity_poly.pdbx_strand_id
1 'polypeptide(L)'
;GYDYYSLYLMLRRMGRLKALAVGRYRLRFGMGLILNNDFGFGKIATLSTLGRSANSIHAHSSRSEGNYLQGAAATVTIARGLDLTAFASYRDIDATLNRDSSSIATILATGYHRTQSEMDRKHNTSESLGGGNIHFFKNGFHIGATGFYTSFDRELKPKTEQLFRQYYPEGKAFWNVSTDYGYVSRRLSINGETATGNSHAVATINSLSYQLTGDISLMALQRFYSYKYYSLYSRSFSESGSVQNESGVYIGTSWHPSRAFSLMAYTDYAYFAWPRYQVSESSHVWDNLISMVYQ
;
A
#
# COMPACT_ATOMS: atom_id res chain seq x y z
N GLY A 1 -22.77 -23.23 -1.17
CA GLY A 1 -22.87 -22.48 0.07
C GLY A 1 -22.23 -21.10 -0.07
N TYR A 2 -22.63 -20.13 0.73
CA TYR A 2 -22.02 -18.81 0.75
C TYR A 2 -20.73 -18.90 1.56
N ASP A 3 -19.58 -18.77 0.92
CA ASP A 3 -18.25 -18.88 1.55
C ASP A 3 -17.81 -17.61 2.28
N TYR A 4 -18.53 -16.49 2.12
CA TYR A 4 -18.07 -15.19 2.57
C TYR A 4 -19.19 -14.31 3.12
N TYR A 5 -19.03 -13.92 4.40
CA TYR A 5 -19.86 -12.90 5.04
C TYR A 5 -19.01 -11.70 5.42
N SER A 6 -19.33 -10.52 4.92
CA SER A 6 -18.71 -9.28 5.35
C SER A 6 -19.65 -8.54 6.31
N LEU A 7 -19.28 -8.50 7.59
CA LEU A 7 -19.99 -7.70 8.58
C LEU A 7 -19.08 -6.56 9.04
N TYR A 8 -19.62 -5.35 9.02
CA TYR A 8 -18.94 -4.18 9.55
C TYR A 8 -19.91 -3.17 10.14
N LEU A 9 -19.45 -2.40 11.11
CA LEU A 9 -20.07 -1.17 11.60
C LEU A 9 -19.11 -0.01 11.33
N MET A 10 -19.61 1.07 10.73
CA MET A 10 -18.82 2.26 10.46
C MET A 10 -19.54 3.49 10.96
N LEU A 11 -18.92 4.20 11.91
CA LEU A 11 -19.38 5.50 12.42
C LEU A 11 -18.43 6.59 11.94
N ARG A 12 -18.96 7.74 11.57
CA ARG A 12 -18.19 8.88 11.10
C ARG A 12 -18.70 10.20 11.68
N ARG A 13 -17.78 11.13 11.98
CA ARG A 13 -18.07 12.51 12.37
C ARG A 13 -18.92 12.64 13.62
N MET A 14 -18.54 11.97 14.70
CA MET A 14 -19.20 12.07 16.00
C MET A 14 -18.32 12.92 16.94
N GLY A 15 -18.44 14.24 16.89
CA GLY A 15 -17.63 15.15 17.68
C GLY A 15 -16.13 15.03 17.36
N ARG A 16 -15.32 14.63 18.34
CA ARG A 16 -13.88 14.38 18.15
C ARG A 16 -13.57 13.04 17.48
N LEU A 17 -14.51 12.11 17.47
CA LEU A 17 -14.37 10.84 16.77
C LEU A 17 -14.60 11.04 15.27
N LYS A 18 -13.55 11.02 14.48
CA LYS A 18 -13.64 11.18 13.02
C LYS A 18 -14.16 9.94 12.32
N ALA A 19 -13.69 8.77 12.76
CA ALA A 19 -14.09 7.49 12.21
C ALA A 19 -13.92 6.39 13.26
N LEU A 20 -14.83 5.42 13.25
CA LEU A 20 -14.74 4.17 13.97
C LEU A 20 -15.21 3.06 13.03
N ALA A 21 -14.41 2.04 12.86
CA ALA A 21 -14.76 0.83 12.15
C ALA A 21 -14.65 -0.37 13.10
N VAL A 22 -15.65 -1.25 13.09
CA VAL A 22 -15.64 -2.53 13.82
C VAL A 22 -16.07 -3.63 12.84
N GLY A 23 -15.40 -4.76 12.88
CA GLY A 23 -15.58 -5.84 11.93
C GLY A 23 -14.53 -5.82 10.83
N ARG A 24 -14.92 -5.94 9.57
CA ARG A 24 -13.98 -5.94 8.43
C ARG A 24 -13.76 -4.52 7.90
N TYR A 25 -12.50 -4.08 7.88
CA TYR A 25 -12.13 -2.73 7.45
C TYR A 25 -10.82 -2.73 6.65
N ARG A 26 -10.54 -1.60 6.01
CA ARG A 26 -9.31 -1.32 5.27
C ARG A 26 -8.68 -0.05 5.78
N LEU A 27 -7.36 -0.02 5.78
CA LEU A 27 -6.56 1.14 6.15
C LEU A 27 -5.68 1.56 4.99
N ARG A 28 -5.46 2.87 4.90
CA ARG A 28 -4.44 3.45 4.05
C ARG A 28 -3.79 4.62 4.77
N PHE A 29 -2.46 4.57 4.91
CA PHE A 29 -1.67 5.64 5.49
C PHE A 29 -0.55 6.05 4.55
N GLY A 30 -0.24 7.37 4.55
CA GLY A 30 0.82 7.93 3.72
C GLY A 30 0.64 7.64 2.24
N MET A 31 1.70 7.23 1.59
CA MET A 31 1.72 6.80 0.19
C MET A 31 1.70 5.26 0.05
N GLY A 32 1.50 4.54 1.15
CA GLY A 32 1.30 3.10 1.19
C GLY A 32 2.58 2.27 1.29
N LEU A 33 3.68 2.83 1.77
CA LEU A 33 4.94 2.09 1.91
C LEU A 33 4.87 1.00 2.96
N ILE A 34 4.05 1.18 4.01
CA ILE A 34 3.93 0.17 5.07
C ILE A 34 2.54 -0.44 5.16
N LEU A 35 1.47 0.34 5.01
CA LEU A 35 0.09 -0.14 5.20
C LEU A 35 -0.88 0.52 4.22
N ASN A 36 -1.35 -0.27 3.26
CA ASN A 36 -2.38 0.11 2.30
C ASN A 36 -3.16 -1.12 1.84
N ASN A 37 -4.38 -1.26 2.33
CA ASN A 37 -5.29 -2.33 1.94
C ASN A 37 -6.25 -1.91 0.81
N ASP A 38 -6.14 -0.69 0.29
CA ASP A 38 -6.95 -0.25 -0.85
C ASP A 38 -6.48 -0.90 -2.16
N PHE A 39 -7.35 -0.86 -3.16
CA PHE A 39 -7.00 -1.34 -4.49
C PHE A 39 -5.90 -0.47 -5.11
N GLY A 40 -4.91 -1.11 -5.73
CA GLY A 40 -3.90 -0.41 -6.53
C GLY A 40 -4.51 0.11 -7.83
N PHE A 41 -4.18 1.33 -8.18
CA PHE A 41 -4.49 1.90 -9.48
C PHE A 41 -3.25 1.84 -10.38
N GLY A 42 -3.43 1.66 -11.68
CA GLY A 42 -2.33 1.70 -12.64
C GLY A 42 -1.69 3.09 -12.76
N LYS A 43 -0.62 3.19 -13.54
CA LYS A 43 0.18 4.41 -13.72
C LYS A 43 -0.61 5.62 -14.24
N ILE A 44 -1.62 5.41 -15.09
CA ILE A 44 -2.53 6.48 -15.54
C ILE A 44 -3.34 7.06 -14.38
N ALA A 45 -3.84 6.20 -13.48
CA ALA A 45 -4.60 6.66 -12.32
C ALA A 45 -3.72 7.47 -11.34
N THR A 46 -2.42 7.25 -11.33
CA THR A 46 -1.47 8.06 -10.58
C THR A 46 -1.45 9.50 -11.08
N LEU A 47 -1.53 9.75 -12.39
CA LEU A 47 -1.69 11.10 -12.93
C LEU A 47 -2.97 11.78 -12.43
N SER A 48 -4.09 11.07 -12.42
CA SER A 48 -5.37 11.63 -11.98
C SER A 48 -5.46 11.85 -10.46
N THR A 49 -4.79 11.02 -9.68
CA THR A 49 -4.73 11.15 -8.20
C THR A 49 -3.57 12.03 -7.72
N LEU A 50 -2.67 12.41 -8.63
CA LEU A 50 -1.51 13.27 -8.37
C LEU A 50 -0.63 12.77 -7.22
N GLY A 51 -0.49 11.45 -7.08
CA GLY A 51 0.36 10.82 -6.05
C GLY A 51 0.02 11.23 -4.61
N ARG A 52 -1.25 11.51 -4.31
CA ARG A 52 -1.68 12.03 -3.01
C ARG A 52 -1.43 11.03 -1.89
N SER A 53 -0.92 11.55 -0.78
CA SER A 53 -0.95 10.87 0.51
C SER A 53 -2.39 10.75 1.02
N ALA A 54 -2.70 9.69 1.75
CA ALA A 54 -4.01 9.49 2.36
C ALA A 54 -3.86 8.90 3.76
N ASN A 55 -4.77 9.32 4.68
CA ASN A 55 -4.94 8.72 5.99
C ASN A 55 -6.42 8.40 6.14
N SER A 56 -6.78 7.14 5.97
CA SER A 56 -8.19 6.76 5.88
C SER A 56 -8.49 5.39 6.45
N ILE A 57 -9.67 5.31 7.09
CA ILE A 57 -10.33 4.06 7.48
C ILE A 57 -11.52 3.88 6.54
N HIS A 58 -11.63 2.73 5.91
CA HIS A 58 -12.74 2.34 5.05
C HIS A 58 -13.36 1.02 5.51
N ALA A 59 -14.68 0.93 5.43
CA ALA A 59 -15.35 -0.36 5.57
C ALA A 59 -14.97 -1.28 4.40
N HIS A 60 -14.78 -2.57 4.67
CA HIS A 60 -14.55 -3.55 3.62
C HIS A 60 -15.88 -4.13 3.14
N SER A 61 -16.36 -3.63 2.01
CA SER A 61 -17.60 -4.05 1.35
C SER A 61 -17.37 -4.92 0.11
N SER A 62 -16.11 -5.24 -0.21
CA SER A 62 -15.75 -6.05 -1.38
C SER A 62 -15.91 -7.55 -1.09
N ARG A 63 -16.14 -8.33 -2.14
CA ARG A 63 -16.08 -9.81 -2.11
C ARG A 63 -14.65 -10.36 -2.11
N SER A 64 -13.62 -9.50 -2.12
CA SER A 64 -12.23 -9.93 -2.04
C SER A 64 -11.89 -10.39 -0.62
N GLU A 65 -11.47 -11.60 -0.45
CA GLU A 65 -11.09 -12.20 0.84
C GLU A 65 -9.65 -11.89 1.26
N GLY A 66 -8.86 -11.25 0.39
CA GLY A 66 -7.42 -11.10 0.62
C GLY A 66 -6.94 -9.79 1.26
N ASN A 67 -7.67 -8.69 1.09
CA ASN A 67 -7.17 -7.35 1.42
C ASN A 67 -8.06 -6.62 2.43
N TYR A 68 -8.22 -7.18 3.61
CA TYR A 68 -8.95 -6.54 4.71
C TYR A 68 -8.26 -6.82 6.05
N LEU A 69 -8.60 -6.03 7.04
CA LEU A 69 -8.30 -6.26 8.45
C LEU A 69 -9.61 -6.56 9.17
N GLN A 70 -9.56 -7.35 10.24
CA GLN A 70 -10.75 -7.75 11.00
C GLN A 70 -10.54 -7.47 12.48
N GLY A 71 -11.34 -6.55 13.03
CA GLY A 71 -11.24 -6.12 14.41
C GLY A 71 -11.81 -4.73 14.59
N ALA A 72 -11.00 -3.77 15.05
CA ALA A 72 -11.44 -2.40 15.25
C ALA A 72 -10.36 -1.38 14.87
N ALA A 73 -10.80 -0.23 14.38
CA ALA A 73 -9.95 0.93 14.11
C ALA A 73 -10.71 2.21 14.41
N ALA A 74 -10.05 3.19 15.03
CA ALA A 74 -10.64 4.47 15.35
C ALA A 74 -9.68 5.62 15.08
N THR A 75 -10.19 6.73 14.55
CA THR A 75 -9.48 7.99 14.40
C THR A 75 -10.14 9.06 15.26
N VAL A 76 -9.37 9.69 16.13
CA VAL A 76 -9.83 10.76 17.04
C VAL A 76 -9.01 12.03 16.81
N THR A 77 -9.69 13.18 16.74
CA THR A 77 -9.02 14.48 16.76
C THR A 77 -8.67 14.85 18.21
N ILE A 78 -7.38 14.82 18.54
CA ILE A 78 -6.90 15.14 19.89
C ILE A 78 -6.65 16.63 20.08
N ALA A 79 -6.27 17.35 19.02
CA ALA A 79 -6.12 18.79 18.99
C ALA A 79 -6.44 19.32 17.58
N ARG A 80 -6.54 20.65 17.42
CA ARG A 80 -6.79 21.26 16.11
C ARG A 80 -5.70 20.89 15.11
N GLY A 81 -6.09 20.18 14.05
CA GLY A 81 -5.17 19.70 13.02
C GLY A 81 -4.36 18.46 13.41
N LEU A 82 -4.60 17.85 14.58
CA LEU A 82 -3.87 16.69 15.07
C LEU A 82 -4.83 15.52 15.30
N ASP A 83 -4.67 14.47 14.51
CA ASP A 83 -5.43 13.25 14.58
C ASP A 83 -4.58 12.08 15.07
N LEU A 84 -5.19 11.23 15.87
CA LEU A 84 -4.62 9.96 16.30
C LEU A 84 -5.51 8.84 15.81
N THR A 85 -4.91 7.85 15.16
CA THR A 85 -5.58 6.61 14.77
C THR A 85 -4.96 5.43 15.49
N ALA A 86 -5.78 4.55 16.02
CA ALA A 86 -5.36 3.25 16.54
C ALA A 86 -6.14 2.16 15.84
N PHE A 87 -5.51 1.01 15.63
CA PHE A 87 -6.14 -0.14 14.96
C PHE A 87 -5.60 -1.45 15.50
N ALA A 88 -6.48 -2.46 15.50
CA ALA A 88 -6.14 -3.83 15.84
C ALA A 88 -6.93 -4.80 14.96
N SER A 89 -6.30 -5.90 14.57
CA SER A 89 -6.88 -6.94 13.74
C SER A 89 -6.45 -8.32 14.21
N TYR A 90 -7.39 -9.23 14.22
CA TYR A 90 -7.15 -10.67 14.35
C TYR A 90 -7.97 -11.38 13.28
N ARG A 91 -7.33 -12.23 12.49
CA ARG A 91 -8.01 -12.99 11.44
C ARG A 91 -7.28 -14.28 11.13
N ASP A 92 -8.05 -15.27 10.66
CA ASP A 92 -7.51 -16.44 10.02
C ASP A 92 -7.25 -16.13 8.54
N ILE A 93 -6.12 -16.58 8.04
CA ILE A 93 -5.64 -16.33 6.67
C ILE A 93 -5.33 -17.65 5.97
N ASP A 94 -5.39 -17.58 4.65
CA ASP A 94 -5.03 -18.69 3.78
C ASP A 94 -3.52 -18.71 3.54
N ALA A 95 -2.89 -19.85 3.71
CA ALA A 95 -1.48 -20.01 3.48
C ALA A 95 -1.13 -21.34 2.81
N THR A 96 -0.10 -21.32 1.98
CA THR A 96 0.59 -22.53 1.57
C THR A 96 1.64 -22.86 2.61
N LEU A 97 1.50 -24.01 3.27
CA LEU A 97 2.45 -24.49 4.25
C LEU A 97 3.62 -25.21 3.57
N ASN A 98 4.77 -25.25 4.24
CA ASN A 98 5.89 -26.10 3.86
C ASN A 98 5.54 -27.59 4.09
N ARG A 99 6.38 -28.50 3.61
CA ARG A 99 6.13 -29.95 3.70
C ARG A 99 6.00 -30.46 5.14
N ASP A 100 6.60 -29.79 6.09
CA ASP A 100 6.53 -30.09 7.53
C ASP A 100 5.21 -29.63 8.17
N SER A 101 4.37 -28.91 7.44
CA SER A 101 3.11 -28.30 7.89
C SER A 101 3.23 -27.37 9.11
N SER A 102 4.45 -27.05 9.54
CA SER A 102 4.73 -26.22 10.73
C SER A 102 4.98 -24.75 10.39
N SER A 103 5.39 -24.48 9.15
CA SER A 103 5.75 -23.14 8.69
C SER A 103 5.03 -22.74 7.41
N ILE A 104 4.92 -21.42 7.19
CA ILE A 104 4.25 -20.82 6.04
C ILE A 104 5.28 -20.64 4.92
N ALA A 105 5.01 -21.22 3.75
CA ALA A 105 5.79 -20.97 2.55
C ALA A 105 5.33 -19.69 1.82
N THR A 106 4.01 -19.43 1.78
CA THR A 106 3.43 -18.27 1.09
C THR A 106 2.08 -17.94 1.68
N ILE A 107 1.84 -16.66 1.97
CA ILE A 107 0.54 -16.12 2.35
C ILE A 107 -0.27 -15.92 1.07
N LEU A 108 -1.51 -16.39 1.03
CA LEU A 108 -2.41 -16.30 -0.11
C LEU A 108 -3.36 -15.12 0.06
N ALA A 109 -3.38 -14.22 -0.92
CA ALA A 109 -4.26 -13.05 -0.92
C ALA A 109 -5.46 -13.20 -1.86
N THR A 110 -5.65 -14.34 -2.50
CA THR A 110 -6.70 -14.54 -3.52
C THR A 110 -8.06 -14.92 -2.93
N GLY A 111 -8.09 -15.60 -1.78
CA GLY A 111 -9.32 -16.04 -1.12
C GLY A 111 -10.18 -17.00 -1.97
N TYR A 112 -9.58 -17.77 -2.87
CA TYR A 112 -10.31 -18.74 -3.68
C TYR A 112 -10.38 -20.09 -2.98
N HIS A 113 -11.61 -20.66 -2.89
CA HIS A 113 -11.89 -21.95 -2.27
C HIS A 113 -12.74 -22.85 -3.19
N ARG A 114 -12.29 -23.02 -4.45
CA ARG A 114 -13.02 -23.70 -5.54
C ARG A 114 -12.58 -25.13 -5.76
N THR A 115 -11.36 -25.48 -5.38
CA THR A 115 -10.75 -26.80 -5.54
C THR A 115 -10.39 -27.38 -4.18
N GLN A 116 -10.22 -28.71 -4.07
CA GLN A 116 -9.77 -29.35 -2.83
C GLN A 116 -8.44 -28.75 -2.35
N SER A 117 -7.49 -28.53 -3.23
CA SER A 117 -6.20 -27.92 -2.90
C SER A 117 -6.31 -26.47 -2.40
N GLU A 118 -7.32 -25.70 -2.84
CA GLU A 118 -7.62 -24.36 -2.30
C GLU A 118 -8.29 -24.46 -0.94
N MET A 119 -9.22 -25.43 -0.76
CA MET A 119 -9.89 -25.69 0.52
C MET A 119 -8.91 -26.15 1.62
N ASP A 120 -7.90 -26.95 1.30
CA ASP A 120 -6.88 -27.42 2.24
C ASP A 120 -5.98 -26.28 2.76
N ARG A 121 -5.98 -25.13 2.09
CA ARG A 121 -5.22 -23.92 2.46
C ARG A 121 -6.08 -22.88 3.16
N LYS A 122 -7.39 -23.12 3.28
CA LYS A 122 -8.35 -22.18 3.87
C LYS A 122 -8.12 -22.05 5.36
N HIS A 123 -7.93 -20.81 5.84
CA HIS A 123 -7.90 -20.44 7.25
C HIS A 123 -6.97 -21.33 8.10
N ASN A 124 -5.84 -21.73 7.54
CA ASN A 124 -4.92 -22.66 8.19
C ASN A 124 -3.82 -21.96 9.02
N THR A 125 -3.86 -20.65 9.12
CA THR A 125 -2.92 -19.80 9.86
C THR A 125 -3.65 -18.58 10.40
N SER A 126 -3.27 -18.10 11.59
CA SER A 126 -3.83 -16.88 12.16
C SER A 126 -2.82 -15.74 12.19
N GLU A 127 -3.33 -14.51 12.04
CA GLU A 127 -2.60 -13.27 12.02
C GLU A 127 -3.16 -12.31 13.06
N SER A 128 -2.28 -11.74 13.88
CA SER A 128 -2.58 -10.63 14.79
C SER A 128 -1.81 -9.40 14.35
N LEU A 129 -2.47 -8.25 14.25
CA LEU A 129 -1.87 -6.98 13.88
C LEU A 129 -2.38 -5.85 14.77
N GLY A 130 -1.50 -4.98 15.21
CA GLY A 130 -1.85 -3.78 15.95
C GLY A 130 -0.93 -2.63 15.62
N GLY A 131 -1.46 -1.43 15.65
CA GLY A 131 -0.65 -0.25 15.33
C GLY A 131 -1.39 1.06 15.48
N GLY A 132 -0.74 2.12 15.01
CA GLY A 132 -1.27 3.47 15.09
C GLY A 132 -0.67 4.42 14.08
N ASN A 133 -1.35 5.54 13.93
CA ASN A 133 -0.92 6.68 13.13
C ASN A 133 -1.18 7.97 13.90
N ILE A 134 -0.25 8.88 13.85
CA ILE A 134 -0.42 10.27 14.27
C ILE A 134 -0.23 11.16 13.06
N HIS A 135 -1.14 12.08 12.83
CA HIS A 135 -1.12 12.94 11.66
C HIS A 135 -1.45 14.38 12.01
N PHE A 136 -0.57 15.28 11.65
CA PHE A 136 -0.73 16.72 11.82
C PHE A 136 -0.91 17.40 10.47
N PHE A 137 -1.89 18.30 10.41
CA PHE A 137 -2.17 19.12 9.23
C PHE A 137 -2.42 20.57 9.63
N LYS A 138 -1.71 21.51 8.99
CA LYS A 138 -1.90 22.94 9.20
C LYS A 138 -1.47 23.74 7.96
N ASN A 139 -2.34 24.62 7.47
CA ASN A 139 -2.04 25.56 6.38
C ASN A 139 -1.43 24.90 5.13
N GLY A 140 -1.93 23.73 4.76
CA GLY A 140 -1.45 22.96 3.61
C GLY A 140 -0.27 22.03 3.92
N PHE A 141 0.49 22.25 4.99
CA PHE A 141 1.53 21.33 5.44
C PHE A 141 0.92 20.15 6.18
N HIS A 142 1.45 18.97 5.94
CA HIS A 142 1.13 17.78 6.72
C HIS A 142 2.39 16.99 7.06
N ILE A 143 2.35 16.35 8.19
CA ILE A 143 3.34 15.38 8.63
C ILE A 143 2.63 14.30 9.44
N GLY A 144 3.01 13.06 9.22
CA GLY A 144 2.46 11.92 9.92
C GLY A 144 3.52 10.90 10.27
N ALA A 145 3.21 10.04 11.21
CA ALA A 145 3.98 8.86 11.51
C ALA A 145 3.04 7.67 11.68
N THR A 146 3.37 6.56 11.07
CA THR A 146 2.61 5.31 11.14
C THR A 146 3.51 4.20 11.61
N GLY A 147 2.99 3.32 12.46
CA GLY A 147 3.71 2.12 12.86
C GLY A 147 2.76 0.98 13.16
N PHE A 148 3.18 -0.24 12.88
CA PHE A 148 2.46 -1.45 13.25
C PHE A 148 3.40 -2.59 13.61
N TYR A 149 2.84 -3.53 14.36
CA TYR A 149 3.43 -4.82 14.67
C TYR A 149 2.43 -5.91 14.28
N THR A 150 2.92 -6.95 13.62
CA THR A 150 2.12 -8.13 13.26
C THR A 150 2.82 -9.41 13.69
N SER A 151 2.05 -10.42 14.02
CA SER A 151 2.55 -11.75 14.36
C SER A 151 1.64 -12.82 13.80
N PHE A 152 2.26 -13.96 13.46
CA PHE A 152 1.57 -15.16 12.98
C PHE A 152 1.69 -16.29 14.00
N ASP A 153 0.73 -17.18 14.03
CA ASP A 153 0.80 -18.41 14.84
C ASP A 153 1.92 -19.35 14.35
N ARG A 154 2.22 -19.30 13.04
CA ARG A 154 3.26 -20.08 12.36
C ARG A 154 4.35 -19.17 11.80
N GLU A 155 5.57 -19.67 11.75
CA GLU A 155 6.70 -18.94 11.17
C GLU A 155 6.58 -18.83 9.64
N LEU A 156 6.75 -17.63 9.10
CA LEU A 156 6.90 -17.40 7.66
C LEU A 156 8.31 -17.83 7.25
N LYS A 157 8.41 -18.85 6.41
CA LYS A 157 9.66 -19.42 5.94
C LYS A 157 9.60 -19.69 4.44
N PRO A 158 9.72 -18.63 3.61
CA PRO A 158 9.73 -18.76 2.16
C PRO A 158 11.01 -19.48 1.70
N LYS A 159 11.03 -19.93 0.44
CA LYS A 159 12.21 -20.57 -0.17
C LYS A 159 13.28 -19.53 -0.49
N THR A 160 14.01 -19.06 0.52
CA THR A 160 15.04 -18.02 0.42
C THR A 160 16.34 -18.51 -0.23
N GLU A 161 16.52 -19.81 -0.42
CA GLU A 161 17.59 -20.38 -1.23
C GLU A 161 17.50 -19.99 -2.72
N GLN A 162 16.33 -19.59 -3.20
CA GLN A 162 16.17 -19.02 -4.53
C GLN A 162 16.64 -17.56 -4.55
N LEU A 163 17.59 -17.22 -5.41
CA LEU A 163 18.25 -15.92 -5.45
C LEU A 163 17.25 -14.74 -5.43
N PHE A 164 16.19 -14.79 -6.21
CA PHE A 164 15.17 -13.72 -6.28
C PHE A 164 14.28 -13.61 -5.03
N ARG A 165 14.33 -14.61 -4.12
CA ARG A 165 13.59 -14.63 -2.83
C ARG A 165 14.48 -14.44 -1.62
N GLN A 166 15.77 -14.25 -1.81
CA GLN A 166 16.76 -14.22 -0.71
C GLN A 166 16.43 -13.19 0.37
N TYR A 167 15.76 -12.10 0.03
CA TYR A 167 15.38 -11.03 0.93
C TYR A 167 13.88 -10.96 1.21
N TYR A 168 13.17 -12.06 0.99
CA TYR A 168 11.75 -12.15 1.39
C TYR A 168 11.64 -12.20 2.91
N PRO A 169 10.51 -11.71 3.47
CA PRO A 169 10.30 -11.72 4.91
C PRO A 169 10.32 -13.13 5.47
N GLU A 170 11.13 -13.35 6.52
CA GLU A 170 11.25 -14.60 7.23
C GLU A 170 11.13 -14.35 8.73
N GLY A 171 10.34 -15.19 9.44
CA GLY A 171 10.10 -15.07 10.87
C GLY A 171 8.63 -15.15 11.26
N LYS A 172 8.39 -14.96 12.55
CA LYS A 172 7.05 -15.08 13.15
C LYS A 172 6.39 -13.74 13.41
N ALA A 173 7.18 -12.69 13.54
CA ALA A 173 6.69 -11.35 13.88
C ALA A 173 7.44 -10.28 13.08
N PHE A 174 6.71 -9.24 12.69
CA PHE A 174 7.21 -8.16 11.84
C PHE A 174 6.71 -6.82 12.33
N TRP A 175 7.52 -5.78 12.15
CA TRP A 175 7.15 -4.41 12.37
C TRP A 175 7.62 -3.51 11.23
N ASN A 176 6.87 -2.47 10.96
CA ASN A 176 7.26 -1.38 10.08
C ASN A 176 6.86 -0.05 10.69
N VAL A 177 7.64 0.96 10.41
CA VAL A 177 7.36 2.37 10.74
C VAL A 177 7.61 3.25 9.54
N SER A 178 6.81 4.29 9.39
CA SER A 178 7.00 5.30 8.35
C SER A 178 6.70 6.69 8.85
N THR A 179 7.27 7.67 8.16
CA THR A 179 6.90 9.08 8.28
C THR A 179 6.45 9.57 6.91
N ASP A 180 5.24 10.13 6.85
CA ASP A 180 4.71 10.83 5.69
C ASP A 180 4.74 12.34 5.90
N TYR A 181 4.95 13.08 4.83
CA TYR A 181 5.10 14.52 4.86
C TYR A 181 4.68 15.14 3.53
N GLY A 182 4.31 16.41 3.58
CA GLY A 182 4.01 17.12 2.35
C GLY A 182 3.44 18.52 2.54
N TYR A 183 3.16 19.11 1.38
CA TYR A 183 2.53 20.41 1.27
C TYR A 183 1.54 20.41 0.13
N VAL A 184 0.34 20.87 0.40
CA VAL A 184 -0.73 20.95 -0.60
C VAL A 184 -1.27 22.38 -0.65
N SER A 185 -1.21 22.97 -1.82
CA SER A 185 -1.82 24.26 -2.14
C SER A 185 -2.73 24.16 -3.35
N ARG A 186 -3.27 25.27 -3.81
CA ARG A 186 -4.17 25.29 -4.97
C ARG A 186 -3.52 24.77 -6.26
N ARG A 187 -2.22 25.01 -6.45
CA ARG A 187 -1.49 24.64 -7.68
C ARG A 187 -0.39 23.62 -7.48
N LEU A 188 0.10 23.51 -6.25
CA LEU A 188 1.26 22.66 -5.92
C LEU A 188 0.86 21.61 -4.90
N SER A 189 1.18 20.36 -5.16
CA SER A 189 1.08 19.26 -4.21
C SER A 189 2.40 18.53 -4.17
N ILE A 190 3.00 18.46 -2.99
CA ILE A 190 4.20 17.69 -2.69
C ILE A 190 3.81 16.67 -1.64
N ASN A 191 4.12 15.40 -1.86
CA ASN A 191 3.89 14.34 -0.89
C ASN A 191 5.08 13.40 -0.89
N GLY A 192 5.41 12.88 0.28
CA GLY A 192 6.46 11.88 0.44
C GLY A 192 6.16 10.96 1.60
N GLU A 193 6.78 9.80 1.56
CA GLU A 193 6.81 8.84 2.67
C GLU A 193 8.18 8.17 2.68
N THR A 194 8.71 7.95 3.87
CA THR A 194 9.94 7.18 4.10
C THR A 194 9.67 6.16 5.19
N ALA A 195 10.08 4.93 4.95
CA ALA A 195 9.74 3.79 5.79
C ALA A 195 10.94 2.87 6.04
N THR A 196 10.89 2.18 7.17
CA THR A 196 11.80 1.09 7.54
C THR A 196 11.05 0.01 8.33
N GLY A 197 11.72 -1.06 8.70
CA GLY A 197 11.12 -2.15 9.46
C GLY A 197 12.15 -3.21 9.89
N ASN A 198 11.71 -4.43 10.11
CA ASN A 198 12.55 -5.57 10.48
C ASN A 198 13.80 -5.75 9.62
N SER A 199 13.71 -5.42 8.34
CA SER A 199 14.83 -5.52 7.40
C SER A 199 15.95 -4.53 7.68
N HIS A 200 15.74 -3.50 8.53
CA HIS A 200 16.62 -2.36 8.72
C HIS A 200 17.01 -1.63 7.42
N ALA A 201 16.25 -1.87 6.35
CA ALA A 201 16.41 -1.23 5.06
C ALA A 201 15.36 -0.12 4.89
N VAL A 202 15.56 0.75 3.91
CA VAL A 202 14.73 1.94 3.69
C VAL A 202 13.95 1.80 2.38
N ALA A 203 12.72 2.27 2.41
CA ALA A 203 11.93 2.60 1.24
C ALA A 203 11.51 4.07 1.31
N THR A 204 11.54 4.77 0.19
CA THR A 204 11.07 6.15 0.09
C THR A 204 10.36 6.38 -1.24
N ILE A 205 9.32 7.19 -1.21
CA ILE A 205 8.59 7.66 -2.37
C ILE A 205 8.27 9.14 -2.21
N ASN A 206 8.48 9.92 -3.25
CA ASN A 206 8.22 11.34 -3.26
C ASN A 206 7.51 11.73 -4.54
N SER A 207 6.50 12.56 -4.46
CA SER A 207 5.75 13.06 -5.60
C SER A 207 5.62 14.57 -5.55
N LEU A 208 5.67 15.17 -6.73
CA LEU A 208 5.41 16.59 -6.96
C LEU A 208 4.40 16.69 -8.08
N SER A 209 3.34 17.43 -7.88
CA SER A 209 2.40 17.77 -8.92
C SER A 209 2.16 19.27 -8.96
N TYR A 210 2.13 19.81 -10.17
CA TYR A 210 1.99 21.24 -10.41
C TYR A 210 0.94 21.52 -11.48
N GLN A 211 -0.05 22.33 -11.13
CA GLN A 211 -1.04 22.85 -12.09
C GLN A 211 -0.46 24.06 -12.81
N LEU A 212 0.07 23.83 -14.02
CA LEU A 212 0.72 24.88 -14.80
C LEU A 212 -0.27 25.93 -15.28
N THR A 213 -1.39 25.46 -15.87
CA THR A 213 -2.53 26.29 -16.29
C THR A 213 -3.84 25.64 -15.81
N GLY A 214 -5.00 26.19 -16.18
CA GLY A 214 -6.32 25.60 -15.83
C GLY A 214 -6.51 24.20 -16.41
N ASP A 215 -5.85 23.89 -17.50
CA ASP A 215 -6.03 22.70 -18.33
C ASP A 215 -4.78 21.80 -18.41
N ILE A 216 -3.61 22.27 -17.94
CA ILE A 216 -2.35 21.49 -17.95
C ILE A 216 -1.88 21.22 -16.53
N SER A 217 -1.66 19.95 -16.22
CA SER A 217 -0.98 19.53 -15.00
C SER A 217 0.27 18.69 -15.31
N LEU A 218 1.29 18.87 -14.49
CA LEU A 218 2.55 18.14 -14.55
C LEU A 218 2.72 17.34 -13.26
N MET A 219 3.31 16.16 -13.36
CA MET A 219 3.62 15.32 -12.21
C MET A 219 5.01 14.70 -12.36
N ALA A 220 5.76 14.67 -11.27
CA ALA A 220 6.97 13.88 -11.13
C ALA A 220 6.86 13.02 -9.87
N LEU A 221 7.33 11.79 -9.94
CA LEU A 221 7.38 10.88 -8.81
C LEU A 221 8.72 10.14 -8.83
N GLN A 222 9.40 10.16 -7.71
CA GLN A 222 10.63 9.41 -7.46
C GLN A 222 10.34 8.33 -6.44
N ARG A 223 10.90 7.14 -6.65
CA ARG A 223 10.83 6.03 -5.71
C ARG A 223 12.17 5.34 -5.56
N PHE A 224 12.45 4.90 -4.35
CA PHE A 224 13.57 4.04 -4.02
C PHE A 224 13.10 3.02 -2.98
N TYR A 225 13.08 1.76 -3.37
CA TYR A 225 12.77 0.63 -2.49
C TYR A 225 13.97 -0.30 -2.46
N SER A 226 14.67 -0.33 -1.33
CA SER A 226 15.81 -1.24 -1.16
C SER A 226 15.39 -2.68 -1.47
N TYR A 227 16.26 -3.46 -2.07
CA TYR A 227 16.00 -4.88 -2.32
C TYR A 227 15.88 -5.71 -1.04
N LYS A 228 16.34 -5.17 0.11
CA LYS A 228 16.17 -5.76 1.44
C LYS A 228 14.90 -5.31 2.16
N TYR A 229 14.28 -4.21 1.72
CA TYR A 229 13.08 -3.68 2.35
C TYR A 229 11.89 -4.59 2.07
N TYR A 230 11.04 -4.77 3.07
CA TYR A 230 9.72 -5.39 2.92
C TYR A 230 8.72 -4.85 3.93
N SER A 231 7.46 -4.86 3.56
CA SER A 231 6.31 -4.77 4.44
C SER A 231 5.19 -5.64 3.89
N LEU A 232 4.60 -6.47 4.72
CA LEU A 232 3.58 -7.45 4.32
C LEU A 232 2.27 -6.80 3.84
N TYR A 233 2.03 -5.56 4.23
CA TYR A 233 0.80 -4.82 3.93
C TYR A 233 1.03 -3.60 3.06
N SER A 234 2.22 -3.44 2.53
CA SER A 234 2.56 -2.33 1.62
C SER A 234 1.88 -2.48 0.27
N ARG A 235 1.39 -1.37 -0.24
CA ARG A 235 0.96 -1.22 -1.63
C ARG A 235 1.16 0.23 -2.03
N SER A 236 2.15 0.49 -2.86
CA SER A 236 2.50 1.80 -3.36
C SER A 236 2.76 1.76 -4.86
N PHE A 237 3.04 2.90 -5.46
CA PHE A 237 3.37 2.99 -6.87
C PHE A 237 4.64 2.17 -7.16
N SER A 238 4.56 1.20 -8.05
CA SER A 238 5.67 0.36 -8.47
C SER A 238 5.42 -0.27 -9.84
N GLU A 239 6.48 -0.58 -10.56
CA GLU A 239 6.45 -1.37 -11.79
C GLU A 239 6.23 -2.85 -11.49
N SER A 240 6.89 -3.35 -10.43
CA SER A 240 6.85 -4.77 -10.06
C SER A 240 5.58 -5.19 -9.30
N GLY A 241 4.78 -4.23 -8.84
CA GLY A 241 3.61 -4.49 -7.97
C GLY A 241 3.98 -4.70 -6.50
N SER A 242 5.28 -4.62 -6.12
CA SER A 242 5.75 -4.74 -4.74
C SER A 242 6.61 -3.55 -4.34
N VAL A 243 6.63 -3.24 -3.03
CA VAL A 243 7.49 -2.19 -2.44
C VAL A 243 8.80 -2.85 -1.99
N GLN A 244 9.56 -3.35 -2.95
CA GLN A 244 10.85 -3.99 -2.73
C GLN A 244 11.66 -4.00 -4.04
N ASN A 245 12.97 -3.79 -3.97
CA ASN A 245 13.91 -3.95 -5.08
C ASN A 245 13.56 -3.11 -6.31
N GLU A 246 13.24 -1.84 -6.12
CA GLU A 246 12.88 -0.96 -7.24
C GLU A 246 13.32 0.48 -6.97
N SER A 247 14.03 1.07 -7.93
CA SER A 247 14.33 2.51 -7.97
C SER A 247 13.79 3.08 -9.26
N GLY A 248 13.17 4.24 -9.24
CA GLY A 248 12.62 4.76 -10.48
C GLY A 248 12.17 6.20 -10.41
N VAL A 249 11.94 6.74 -11.60
CA VAL A 249 11.41 8.09 -11.82
C VAL A 249 10.27 8.01 -12.82
N TYR A 250 9.14 8.57 -12.45
CA TYR A 250 7.96 8.72 -13.27
C TYR A 250 7.71 10.20 -13.53
N ILE A 251 7.48 10.58 -14.77
CA ILE A 251 7.12 11.94 -15.17
C ILE A 251 5.89 11.84 -16.05
N GLY A 252 4.89 12.64 -15.76
CA GLY A 252 3.63 12.62 -16.50
C GLY A 252 3.02 13.99 -16.67
N THR A 253 2.14 14.10 -17.64
CA THR A 253 1.35 15.30 -17.93
C THR A 253 -0.08 14.92 -18.28
N SER A 254 -1.00 15.78 -17.92
CA SER A 254 -2.37 15.73 -18.43
C SER A 254 -2.76 17.10 -18.98
N TRP A 255 -3.43 17.11 -20.13
CA TRP A 255 -3.87 18.29 -20.84
C TRP A 255 -5.33 18.14 -21.27
N HIS A 256 -6.17 19.08 -20.86
CA HIS A 256 -7.61 19.10 -21.12
C HIS A 256 -7.99 20.46 -21.73
N PRO A 257 -7.62 20.76 -22.98
CA PRO A 257 -7.89 22.08 -23.61
C PRO A 257 -9.37 22.35 -23.82
N SER A 258 -10.20 21.32 -23.84
CA SER A 258 -11.66 21.43 -23.95
C SER A 258 -12.34 20.25 -23.24
N ARG A 259 -13.67 20.31 -23.10
CA ARG A 259 -14.44 19.18 -22.55
C ARG A 259 -14.42 17.95 -23.45
N ALA A 260 -14.21 18.17 -24.77
CA ALA A 260 -14.22 17.11 -25.78
C ALA A 260 -12.85 16.45 -25.95
N PHE A 261 -11.76 17.06 -25.51
CA PHE A 261 -10.40 16.54 -25.75
C PHE A 261 -9.60 16.41 -24.46
N SER A 262 -8.99 15.26 -24.29
CA SER A 262 -8.10 14.93 -23.18
C SER A 262 -6.87 14.22 -23.71
N LEU A 263 -5.70 14.66 -23.30
CA LEU A 263 -4.42 13.99 -23.55
C LEU A 263 -3.74 13.69 -22.21
N MET A 264 -3.27 12.47 -22.04
CA MET A 264 -2.42 12.06 -20.94
C MET A 264 -1.18 11.37 -21.49
N ALA A 265 -0.02 11.72 -20.96
CA ALA A 265 1.23 11.08 -21.35
C ALA A 265 2.12 10.89 -20.12
N TYR A 266 2.86 9.78 -20.09
CA TYR A 266 3.89 9.55 -19.08
C TYR A 266 5.09 8.78 -19.64
N THR A 267 6.20 8.96 -18.94
CA THR A 267 7.39 8.11 -19.03
C THR A 267 7.75 7.61 -17.63
N ASP A 268 8.04 6.35 -17.48
CA ASP A 268 8.45 5.72 -16.24
C ASP A 268 9.68 4.86 -16.46
N TYR A 269 10.74 5.16 -15.72
CA TYR A 269 11.95 4.36 -15.68
C TYR A 269 12.05 3.64 -14.34
N ALA A 270 12.22 2.34 -14.36
CA ALA A 270 12.40 1.49 -13.20
C ALA A 270 13.68 0.66 -13.30
N TYR A 271 14.48 0.66 -12.26
CA TYR A 271 15.70 -0.13 -12.10
C TYR A 271 15.55 -1.08 -10.93
N PHE A 272 15.96 -2.33 -11.13
CA PHE A 272 15.94 -3.42 -10.16
C PHE A 272 17.37 -3.87 -9.89
N ALA A 273 17.86 -3.54 -8.71
CA ALA A 273 19.26 -3.78 -8.33
C ALA A 273 19.54 -5.25 -8.04
N TRP A 274 18.52 -6.03 -7.60
CA TRP A 274 18.62 -7.44 -7.26
C TRP A 274 17.91 -8.30 -8.31
N PRO A 275 18.41 -9.52 -8.59
CA PRO A 275 17.76 -10.48 -9.49
C PRO A 275 16.28 -10.68 -9.20
N ARG A 276 15.49 -10.84 -10.26
CA ARG A 276 14.05 -11.13 -10.20
C ARG A 276 13.77 -12.54 -10.72
N TYR A 277 12.54 -12.99 -10.57
CA TYR A 277 12.12 -14.28 -11.15
C TYR A 277 12.47 -14.33 -12.64
N GLN A 278 13.21 -15.38 -13.06
CA GLN A 278 13.73 -15.58 -14.42
C GLN A 278 14.73 -14.52 -14.94
N VAL A 279 15.23 -13.64 -14.07
CA VAL A 279 16.24 -12.63 -14.42
C VAL A 279 17.37 -12.72 -13.41
N SER A 280 18.55 -13.20 -13.83
CA SER A 280 19.68 -13.53 -12.97
C SER A 280 20.53 -12.34 -12.56
N GLU A 281 20.32 -11.18 -13.15
CA GLU A 281 21.11 -9.97 -12.94
C GLU A 281 20.21 -8.75 -12.66
N SER A 282 20.84 -7.61 -12.39
CA SER A 282 20.12 -6.33 -12.34
C SER A 282 19.44 -6.04 -13.68
N SER A 283 18.30 -5.39 -13.62
CA SER A 283 17.50 -5.11 -14.82
C SER A 283 16.81 -3.76 -14.74
N HIS A 284 16.32 -3.29 -15.86
CA HIS A 284 15.55 -2.05 -15.92
C HIS A 284 14.37 -2.19 -16.89
N VAL A 285 13.40 -1.32 -16.71
CA VAL A 285 12.21 -1.20 -17.57
C VAL A 285 12.01 0.27 -17.88
N TRP A 286 11.67 0.55 -19.13
CA TRP A 286 11.23 1.88 -19.55
C TRP A 286 9.84 1.75 -20.16
N ASP A 287 8.86 2.35 -19.50
CA ASP A 287 7.46 2.31 -19.88
C ASP A 287 7.00 3.72 -20.28
N ASN A 288 6.42 3.83 -21.46
CA ASN A 288 5.93 5.09 -22.00
C ASN A 288 4.50 4.93 -22.48
N LEU A 289 3.66 5.89 -22.20
CA LEU A 289 2.28 5.92 -22.68
C LEU A 289 1.87 7.29 -23.16
N ILE A 290 1.15 7.32 -24.26
CA ILE A 290 0.36 8.48 -24.70
C ILE A 290 -1.06 8.01 -24.90
N SER A 291 -2.01 8.64 -24.23
CA SER A 291 -3.45 8.36 -24.34
C SER A 291 -4.19 9.62 -24.74
N MET A 292 -4.98 9.54 -25.80
CA MET A 292 -5.83 10.64 -26.27
C MET A 292 -7.28 10.17 -26.30
N VAL A 293 -8.17 11.01 -25.80
CA VAL A 293 -9.62 10.78 -25.82
C VAL A 293 -10.27 12.00 -26.47
N TYR A 294 -11.12 11.76 -27.47
CA TYR A 294 -11.97 12.76 -28.10
C TYR A 294 -13.44 12.29 -28.04
N GLN A 295 -14.33 13.15 -27.52
CA GLN A 295 -15.77 12.88 -27.36
C GLN A 295 -16.61 13.88 -28.12
#